data_b0a4f481b5518f6d4579e33f71e26e31
#
_entry.id   b0a4f481b5518f6d4579e33f71e26e31
#
_cell.length_a   1.000
_cell.length_b   1.000
_cell.length_c   1.000
_cell.angle_alpha   90.00
_cell.angle_beta   90.00
_cell.angle_gamma   90.00
#
_symmetry.space_group_name_H-M   'P 1'
#
loop_
_entity.id
_entity.type
_entity.pdbx_description
1 polymer ?
#
loop_
_entity_poly.entity_id
_entity_poly.type
_entity_poly.pdbx_seq_one_letter_code
_entity_poly.pdbx_strand_id
1 'polypeptide(L)'
;SGWRATTQKWRKYHADTVGSIVDLGPGCPTGVIAGTSAKFPTHYRDAIFLCDWTFATMYSVHLTPKGSSYTAEKREFLSNTKASLPLTDVQIGPDGHMYFTVGGRGGQSYLYRVYYKGKASTKLSELDMTGAEARKTRRMLESFHGHADPKALAAVWPHLGSEDYHLRYAARIAIEWQNTATWAKKAIGESNDVAAIHALLGLARRDVAGSLSAIIGRLAKVDYKKLNKEGQLALLRTYGVAMSRHGMPDAALKKAIGDQLNPHF
;
A
#
# COMPACT_ATOMS: atom_id res chain seq x y z
N SER A 1 -14.33 -0.80 -10.17
CA SER A 1 -15.03 -1.20 -11.39
C SER A 1 -14.10 -2.01 -12.28
N GLY A 2 -14.58 -3.16 -12.80
CA GLY A 2 -13.76 -4.21 -13.39
C GLY A 2 -12.75 -3.75 -14.47
N TRP A 3 -13.17 -3.01 -15.49
CA TRP A 3 -12.26 -2.55 -16.55
C TRP A 3 -11.23 -1.51 -16.08
N ARG A 4 -11.59 -0.65 -15.10
CA ARG A 4 -10.63 0.29 -14.50
C ARG A 4 -9.58 -0.43 -13.66
N ALA A 5 -9.94 -1.52 -12.99
CA ALA A 5 -8.98 -2.33 -12.24
C ALA A 5 -7.93 -2.97 -13.14
N THR A 6 -8.26 -3.34 -14.39
CA THR A 6 -7.29 -3.89 -15.34
C THR A 6 -6.35 -2.83 -15.92
N THR A 7 -6.82 -1.59 -16.09
CA THR A 7 -6.03 -0.48 -16.65
C THR A 7 -5.26 0.32 -15.59
N GLN A 8 -5.73 0.31 -14.34
CA GLN A 8 -5.14 1.04 -13.22
C GLN A 8 -4.52 0.11 -12.17
N LYS A 9 -4.01 -1.05 -12.59
CA LYS A 9 -3.28 -1.94 -11.67
C LYS A 9 -2.08 -1.19 -11.10
N TRP A 10 -2.16 -0.86 -9.82
CA TRP A 10 -1.03 -0.38 -9.05
C TRP A 10 -0.01 -1.50 -8.97
N ARG A 11 1.09 -1.33 -9.69
CA ARG A 11 2.14 -2.34 -9.75
C ARG A 11 2.79 -2.47 -8.38
N LYS A 12 2.72 -3.67 -7.77
CA LYS A 12 3.31 -3.94 -6.44
C LYS A 12 4.81 -3.62 -6.36
N TYR A 13 5.51 -3.63 -7.49
CA TYR A 13 6.93 -3.33 -7.58
C TYR A 13 7.26 -1.85 -7.78
N HIS A 14 6.28 -0.96 -7.94
CA HIS A 14 6.54 0.47 -8.00
C HIS A 14 6.79 1.03 -6.60
N ALA A 15 7.97 1.61 -6.37
CA ALA A 15 8.36 2.18 -5.08
C ALA A 15 7.47 3.34 -4.61
N ASP A 16 6.70 3.95 -5.50
CA ASP A 16 5.80 5.08 -5.22
C ASP A 16 4.32 4.67 -5.06
N THR A 17 4.04 3.39 -4.97
CA THR A 17 2.67 2.86 -4.77
C THR A 17 2.65 1.81 -3.68
N VAL A 18 1.60 1.78 -2.86
CA VAL A 18 1.35 0.70 -1.91
C VAL A 18 0.47 -0.35 -2.60
N GLY A 19 0.95 -1.59 -2.64
CA GLY A 19 0.17 -2.71 -3.15
C GLY A 19 -1.00 -3.06 -2.22
N SER A 20 -2.02 -3.74 -2.74
CA SER A 20 -3.09 -4.31 -1.92
C SER A 20 -2.55 -5.39 -0.98
N ILE A 21 -3.08 -5.48 0.23
CA ILE A 21 -2.77 -6.57 1.19
C ILE A 21 -3.29 -7.91 0.62
N VAL A 22 -4.47 -7.89 0.01
CA VAL A 22 -5.08 -9.04 -0.64
C VAL A 22 -5.69 -8.62 -1.97
N ASP A 23 -5.53 -9.45 -2.99
CA ASP A 23 -6.17 -9.24 -4.29
C ASP A 23 -7.46 -10.06 -4.34
N LEU A 24 -8.59 -9.40 -4.48
CA LEU A 24 -9.91 -10.05 -4.63
C LEU A 24 -10.15 -10.54 -6.05
N GLY A 25 -9.29 -10.15 -6.99
CA GLY A 25 -9.51 -10.38 -8.42
C GLY A 25 -10.46 -9.35 -9.03
N PRO A 26 -10.99 -9.64 -10.25
CA PRO A 26 -12.03 -8.81 -10.84
C PRO A 26 -13.29 -8.89 -9.97
N GLY A 27 -13.91 -7.75 -9.69
CA GLY A 27 -15.10 -7.69 -8.84
C GLY A 27 -15.53 -6.26 -8.57
N CYS A 28 -16.55 -6.13 -7.75
CA CYS A 28 -17.07 -4.86 -7.26
C CYS A 28 -17.17 -4.93 -5.72
N PRO A 29 -16.08 -4.68 -5.00
CA PRO A 29 -16.13 -4.62 -3.54
C PRO A 29 -17.06 -3.47 -3.10
N THR A 30 -17.94 -3.77 -2.15
CA THR A 30 -18.96 -2.86 -1.64
C THR A 30 -18.81 -2.62 -0.14
N GLY A 31 -19.36 -3.49 0.70
CA GLY A 31 -19.27 -3.38 2.15
C GLY A 31 -17.98 -4.00 2.71
N VAL A 32 -17.45 -3.42 3.80
CA VAL A 32 -16.31 -3.96 4.56
C VAL A 32 -16.54 -3.74 6.06
N ILE A 33 -16.32 -4.77 6.88
CA ILE A 33 -16.39 -4.65 8.35
C ILE A 33 -15.43 -5.61 9.04
N ALA A 34 -14.93 -5.18 10.21
CA ALA A 34 -14.17 -6.08 11.11
C ALA A 34 -15.12 -6.99 11.90
N GLY A 35 -14.74 -8.25 12.05
CA GLY A 35 -15.53 -9.25 12.78
C GLY A 35 -15.53 -9.12 14.32
N THR A 36 -14.75 -8.19 14.87
CA THR A 36 -14.46 -8.10 16.31
C THR A 36 -15.70 -8.04 17.22
N SER A 37 -16.79 -7.42 16.75
CA SER A 37 -18.05 -7.31 17.49
C SER A 37 -19.02 -8.47 17.25
N ALA A 38 -18.71 -9.39 16.32
CA ALA A 38 -19.60 -10.49 15.99
C ALA A 38 -19.53 -11.60 17.03
N LYS A 39 -20.64 -12.27 17.29
CA LYS A 39 -20.74 -13.51 18.06
C LYS A 39 -20.44 -14.73 17.16
N PHE A 40 -19.27 -14.70 16.50
CA PHE A 40 -18.77 -15.77 15.65
C PHE A 40 -17.61 -16.51 16.32
N PRO A 41 -17.24 -17.70 15.82
CA PRO A 41 -15.98 -18.35 16.24
C PRO A 41 -14.78 -17.43 16.13
N THR A 42 -13.82 -17.59 17.04
CA THR A 42 -12.65 -16.71 17.21
C THR A 42 -11.98 -16.31 15.88
N HIS A 43 -11.71 -17.27 14.98
CA HIS A 43 -11.04 -16.98 13.73
C HIS A 43 -11.83 -16.05 12.78
N TYR A 44 -13.16 -15.98 12.91
CA TYR A 44 -13.99 -15.02 12.17
C TYR A 44 -14.08 -13.68 12.88
N ARG A 45 -13.94 -13.65 14.20
CA ARG A 45 -13.87 -12.38 14.94
C ARG A 45 -12.57 -11.62 14.65
N ASP A 46 -11.50 -12.34 14.33
CA ASP A 46 -10.20 -11.76 13.96
C ASP A 46 -10.10 -11.42 12.48
N ALA A 47 -11.14 -11.73 11.69
CA ALA A 47 -11.19 -11.47 10.26
C ALA A 47 -11.83 -10.12 9.92
N ILE A 48 -11.55 -9.66 8.69
CA ILE A 48 -12.26 -8.57 8.02
C ILE A 48 -13.20 -9.22 6.99
N PHE A 49 -14.46 -8.82 6.97
CA PHE A 49 -15.41 -9.27 5.97
C PHE A 49 -15.52 -8.27 4.83
N LEU A 50 -15.50 -8.77 3.60
CA LEU A 50 -15.59 -7.99 2.37
C LEU A 50 -16.72 -8.52 1.49
N CYS A 51 -17.63 -7.65 1.08
CA CYS A 51 -18.67 -7.96 0.13
C CYS A 51 -18.20 -7.76 -1.30
N ASP A 52 -18.49 -8.70 -2.20
CA ASP A 52 -18.36 -8.53 -3.65
C ASP A 52 -19.73 -8.61 -4.32
N TRP A 53 -20.16 -7.50 -4.90
CA TRP A 53 -21.45 -7.39 -5.59
C TRP A 53 -21.47 -8.20 -6.89
N THR A 54 -20.33 -8.23 -7.63
CA THR A 54 -20.29 -8.83 -8.98
C THR A 54 -20.37 -10.34 -8.93
N PHE A 55 -19.60 -10.96 -8.01
CA PHE A 55 -19.54 -12.42 -7.88
C PHE A 55 -20.42 -12.97 -6.76
N ALA A 56 -21.25 -12.11 -6.17
CA ALA A 56 -22.21 -12.51 -5.15
C ALA A 56 -21.55 -13.28 -3.97
N THR A 57 -20.35 -12.85 -3.56
CA THR A 57 -19.53 -13.53 -2.57
C THR A 57 -19.14 -12.58 -1.44
N MET A 58 -19.27 -13.02 -0.21
CA MET A 58 -18.64 -12.41 0.94
C MET A 58 -17.39 -13.18 1.30
N TYR A 59 -16.27 -12.48 1.41
CA TYR A 59 -15.00 -13.05 1.84
C TYR A 59 -14.69 -12.73 3.29
N SER A 60 -14.11 -13.68 4.02
CA SER A 60 -13.38 -13.42 5.25
C SER A 60 -11.88 -13.28 4.93
N VAL A 61 -11.28 -12.20 5.38
CA VAL A 61 -9.87 -11.88 5.16
C VAL A 61 -9.13 -11.96 6.48
N HIS A 62 -8.16 -12.87 6.55
CA HIS A 62 -7.38 -13.17 7.74
C HIS A 62 -6.03 -12.52 7.64
N LEU A 63 -5.69 -11.64 8.58
CA LEU A 63 -4.47 -10.86 8.59
C LEU A 63 -3.37 -11.57 9.36
N THR A 64 -2.15 -11.56 8.82
CA THR A 64 -0.94 -11.99 9.51
C THR A 64 0.05 -10.83 9.56
N PRO A 65 0.56 -10.44 10.75
CA PRO A 65 1.54 -9.36 10.87
C PRO A 65 2.80 -9.64 10.05
N LYS A 66 3.30 -8.61 9.35
CA LYS A 66 4.55 -8.66 8.60
C LYS A 66 5.23 -7.29 8.63
N GLY A 67 6.32 -7.18 9.40
CA GLY A 67 7.02 -5.91 9.59
C GLY A 67 6.09 -4.81 10.08
N SER A 68 6.10 -3.67 9.44
CA SER A 68 5.22 -2.53 9.76
C SER A 68 3.83 -2.63 9.12
N SER A 69 3.48 -3.77 8.50
CA SER A 69 2.20 -4.00 7.83
C SER A 69 1.68 -5.42 8.11
N TYR A 70 0.90 -5.94 7.18
CA TYR A 70 0.29 -7.27 7.24
C TYR A 70 0.37 -7.95 5.86
N THR A 71 0.31 -9.26 5.86
CA THR A 71 -0.15 -10.07 4.74
C THR A 71 -1.56 -10.56 5.03
N ALA A 72 -2.29 -11.00 4.01
CA ALA A 72 -3.65 -11.49 4.21
C ALA A 72 -3.95 -12.69 3.31
N GLU A 73 -4.80 -13.58 3.84
CA GLU A 73 -5.44 -14.68 3.11
C GLU A 73 -6.94 -14.41 3.04
N LYS A 74 -7.53 -14.51 1.86
CA LYS A 74 -8.99 -14.46 1.70
C LYS A 74 -9.55 -15.87 1.63
N ARG A 75 -10.71 -16.06 2.26
CA ARG A 75 -11.51 -17.29 2.18
C ARG A 75 -12.94 -16.90 1.86
N GLU A 76 -13.62 -17.74 1.11
CA GLU A 76 -15.07 -17.59 0.93
C GLU A 76 -15.77 -17.80 2.28
N PHE A 77 -16.57 -16.84 2.69
CA PHE A 77 -17.39 -16.93 3.90
C PHE A 77 -18.83 -17.26 3.58
N LEU A 78 -19.37 -16.64 2.54
CA LEU A 78 -20.73 -16.81 2.10
C LEU A 78 -20.84 -16.56 0.60
N SER A 79 -21.50 -17.48 -0.08
CA SER A 79 -21.87 -17.35 -1.50
C SER A 79 -23.21 -18.00 -1.77
N ASN A 80 -23.78 -17.77 -2.95
CA ASN A 80 -24.98 -18.44 -3.39
C ASN A 80 -24.84 -18.90 -4.84
N THR A 81 -24.98 -20.20 -5.05
CA THR A 81 -24.88 -20.83 -6.38
C THR A 81 -26.22 -20.93 -7.11
N LYS A 82 -27.35 -20.71 -6.42
CA LYS A 82 -28.70 -20.90 -6.98
C LYS A 82 -29.41 -19.62 -7.36
N ALA A 83 -29.04 -18.49 -6.79
CA ALA A 83 -29.65 -17.19 -7.05
C ALA A 83 -28.63 -16.07 -7.00
N SER A 84 -28.87 -14.97 -7.70
CA SER A 84 -28.04 -13.77 -7.59
C SER A 84 -28.08 -13.23 -6.16
N LEU A 85 -26.92 -12.95 -5.60
CA LEU A 85 -26.75 -12.37 -4.25
C LEU A 85 -25.85 -11.12 -4.34
N PRO A 86 -26.29 -10.06 -5.02
CA PRO A 86 -25.49 -8.86 -5.21
C PRO A 86 -25.35 -8.10 -3.89
N LEU A 87 -24.30 -8.43 -3.13
CA LEU A 87 -24.00 -7.88 -1.82
C LEU A 87 -23.70 -6.37 -1.93
N THR A 88 -24.40 -5.55 -1.16
CA THR A 88 -24.25 -4.10 -1.20
C THR A 88 -23.58 -3.51 0.04
N ASP A 89 -23.85 -4.08 1.22
CA ASP A 89 -23.24 -3.64 2.47
C ASP A 89 -23.34 -4.73 3.54
N VAL A 90 -22.54 -4.59 4.62
CA VAL A 90 -22.50 -5.50 5.76
C VAL A 90 -22.25 -4.75 7.06
N GLN A 91 -22.98 -5.13 8.13
CA GLN A 91 -22.84 -4.56 9.47
C GLN A 91 -22.94 -5.65 10.54
N ILE A 92 -22.31 -5.42 11.69
CA ILE A 92 -22.51 -6.24 12.88
C ILE A 92 -23.47 -5.49 13.80
N GLY A 93 -24.64 -6.08 14.07
CA GLY A 93 -25.63 -5.51 14.95
C GLY A 93 -25.24 -5.53 16.42
N PRO A 94 -25.92 -4.76 17.27
CA PRO A 94 -25.66 -4.74 18.72
C PRO A 94 -25.91 -6.11 19.41
N ASP A 95 -26.67 -6.98 18.76
CA ASP A 95 -26.91 -8.37 19.17
C ASP A 95 -25.70 -9.29 18.84
N GLY A 96 -24.69 -8.78 18.12
CA GLY A 96 -23.52 -9.53 17.67
C GLY A 96 -23.78 -10.41 16.43
N HIS A 97 -24.91 -10.28 15.78
CA HIS A 97 -25.20 -10.95 14.52
C HIS A 97 -24.73 -10.09 13.36
N MET A 98 -24.39 -10.73 12.23
CA MET A 98 -24.06 -10.04 11.00
C MET A 98 -25.31 -9.80 10.20
N TYR A 99 -25.48 -8.57 9.72
CA TYR A 99 -26.54 -8.17 8.81
C TYR A 99 -25.93 -7.71 7.51
N PHE A 100 -26.47 -8.18 6.39
CA PHE A 100 -26.03 -7.71 5.09
C PHE A 100 -27.20 -7.46 4.16
N THR A 101 -27.02 -6.53 3.25
CA THR A 101 -28.00 -6.16 2.25
C THR A 101 -27.60 -6.65 0.87
N VAL A 102 -28.59 -7.00 0.08
CA VAL A 102 -28.44 -7.33 -1.35
C VAL A 102 -29.39 -6.49 -2.16
N GLY A 103 -29.02 -6.16 -3.39
CA GLY A 103 -29.87 -5.41 -4.29
C GLY A 103 -29.14 -4.73 -5.43
N GLY A 104 -29.91 -3.99 -6.22
CA GLY A 104 -29.43 -3.19 -7.34
C GLY A 104 -30.00 -3.64 -8.69
N ARG A 105 -29.84 -2.79 -9.70
CA ARG A 105 -30.29 -2.98 -11.09
C ARG A 105 -31.74 -3.37 -11.25
N GLY A 106 -32.65 -2.82 -10.42
CA GLY A 106 -34.10 -3.09 -10.50
C GLY A 106 -34.55 -4.44 -9.94
N GLY A 107 -33.61 -5.22 -9.37
CA GLY A 107 -33.94 -6.47 -8.68
C GLY A 107 -34.54 -6.25 -7.29
N GLN A 108 -35.22 -7.26 -6.76
CA GLN A 108 -35.72 -7.25 -5.37
C GLN A 108 -34.56 -7.15 -4.39
N SER A 109 -34.63 -6.21 -3.45
CA SER A 109 -33.67 -6.05 -2.37
C SER A 109 -34.07 -6.85 -1.14
N TYR A 110 -33.05 -7.33 -0.40
CA TYR A 110 -33.27 -8.11 0.82
C TYR A 110 -32.26 -7.68 1.90
N LEU A 111 -32.67 -7.84 3.16
CA LEU A 111 -31.82 -7.80 4.33
C LEU A 111 -31.69 -9.20 4.91
N TYR A 112 -30.49 -9.68 5.04
CA TYR A 112 -30.17 -10.99 5.60
C TYR A 112 -29.50 -10.86 6.96
N ARG A 113 -29.72 -11.85 7.81
CA ARG A 113 -29.06 -12.00 9.11
C ARG A 113 -28.30 -13.33 9.15
N VAL A 114 -27.02 -13.27 9.52
CA VAL A 114 -26.17 -14.44 9.76
C VAL A 114 -25.85 -14.51 11.24
N TYR A 115 -26.02 -15.68 11.82
CA TYR A 115 -25.69 -15.93 13.23
C TYR A 115 -25.15 -17.33 13.42
N TYR A 116 -24.27 -17.46 14.41
CA TYR A 116 -23.61 -18.72 14.73
C TYR A 116 -24.46 -19.56 15.70
N LYS A 117 -24.65 -20.85 15.38
CA LYS A 117 -25.40 -21.83 16.22
C LYS A 117 -24.49 -22.89 16.86
N GLY A 118 -23.19 -22.87 16.56
CA GLY A 118 -22.28 -23.90 17.03
C GLY A 118 -21.83 -23.71 18.48
N LYS A 119 -20.89 -24.56 18.92
CA LYS A 119 -20.34 -24.57 20.30
C LYS A 119 -18.90 -24.07 20.38
N ALA A 120 -18.27 -23.66 19.27
CA ALA A 120 -16.91 -23.13 19.30
C ALA A 120 -16.84 -21.82 20.07
N SER A 121 -15.68 -21.54 20.66
CA SER A 121 -15.44 -20.28 21.39
C SER A 121 -15.69 -19.07 20.49
N THR A 122 -16.39 -18.09 21.02
CA THR A 122 -16.62 -16.79 20.40
C THR A 122 -15.81 -15.67 21.08
N LYS A 123 -14.76 -16.01 21.84
CA LYS A 123 -13.84 -15.02 22.41
C LYS A 123 -12.91 -14.48 21.32
N LEU A 124 -12.46 -13.23 21.45
CA LEU A 124 -11.36 -12.70 20.64
C LEU A 124 -10.08 -13.47 20.96
N SER A 125 -9.21 -13.63 19.97
CA SER A 125 -7.85 -14.10 20.24
C SER A 125 -7.05 -13.05 21.02
N GLU A 126 -5.96 -13.47 21.61
CA GLU A 126 -4.97 -12.53 22.12
C GLU A 126 -4.36 -11.75 20.94
N LEU A 127 -4.02 -10.48 21.19
CA LEU A 127 -3.43 -9.64 20.16
C LEU A 127 -2.03 -10.17 19.78
N ASP A 128 -1.83 -10.47 18.51
CA ASP A 128 -0.50 -10.75 17.98
C ASP A 128 0.30 -9.45 17.88
N MET A 129 1.27 -9.30 18.78
CA MET A 129 2.14 -8.13 18.88
C MET A 129 3.34 -8.18 17.93
N THR A 130 3.48 -9.23 17.13
CA THR A 130 4.54 -9.33 16.11
C THR A 130 4.54 -8.07 15.23
N GLY A 131 5.69 -7.41 15.12
CA GLY A 131 5.84 -6.16 14.35
C GLY A 131 5.16 -4.91 14.95
N ALA A 132 4.72 -4.95 16.21
CA ALA A 132 4.03 -3.81 16.86
C ALA A 132 4.90 -2.54 16.87
N GLU A 133 6.20 -2.65 17.16
CA GLU A 133 7.11 -1.50 17.16
C GLU A 133 7.32 -0.94 15.75
N ALA A 134 7.45 -1.81 14.74
CA ALA A 134 7.52 -1.36 13.35
C ALA A 134 6.23 -0.63 12.92
N ARG A 135 5.06 -1.12 13.31
CA ARG A 135 3.78 -0.44 13.06
C ARG A 135 3.66 0.89 13.81
N LYS A 136 4.21 0.98 15.04
CA LYS A 136 4.29 2.22 15.80
C LYS A 136 5.17 3.25 15.10
N THR A 137 6.34 2.80 14.64
CA THR A 137 7.24 3.63 13.82
C THR A 137 6.55 4.12 12.55
N ARG A 138 5.85 3.25 11.83
CA ARG A 138 5.09 3.66 10.64
C ARG A 138 4.05 4.73 10.97
N ARG A 139 3.26 4.56 12.02
CA ARG A 139 2.27 5.59 12.46
C ARG A 139 2.93 6.92 12.82
N MET A 140 4.11 6.88 13.44
CA MET A 140 4.89 8.09 13.70
C MET A 140 5.32 8.78 12.39
N LEU A 141 5.79 8.03 11.39
CA LEU A 141 6.11 8.58 10.08
C LEU A 141 4.87 9.16 9.37
N GLU A 142 3.77 8.43 9.41
CA GLU A 142 2.49 8.83 8.82
C GLU A 142 1.90 10.10 9.50
N SER A 143 2.23 10.36 10.77
CA SER A 143 1.78 11.59 11.45
C SER A 143 2.35 12.88 10.84
N PHE A 144 3.41 12.79 10.03
CA PHE A 144 3.97 13.91 9.28
C PHE A 144 3.36 14.08 7.87
N HIS A 145 2.36 13.27 7.51
CA HIS A 145 1.68 13.41 6.23
C HIS A 145 0.65 14.54 6.27
N GLY A 146 0.45 15.22 5.14
CA GLY A 146 -0.59 16.23 4.98
C GLY A 146 -0.21 17.64 5.44
N HIS A 147 0.92 17.84 6.09
CA HIS A 147 1.35 19.15 6.59
C HIS A 147 2.87 19.28 6.67
N ALA A 148 3.35 20.52 6.77
CA ALA A 148 4.76 20.80 7.06
C ALA A 148 5.00 20.76 8.58
N ASP A 149 6.09 20.12 9.00
CA ASP A 149 6.54 20.08 10.39
C ASP A 149 8.08 20.20 10.43
N PRO A 150 8.65 21.17 11.17
CA PRO A 150 10.10 21.34 11.24
C PRO A 150 10.86 20.13 11.83
N LYS A 151 10.19 19.27 12.59
CA LYS A 151 10.76 18.04 13.16
C LYS A 151 10.77 16.88 12.19
N ALA A 152 9.96 16.94 11.11
CA ALA A 152 9.74 15.83 10.20
C ALA A 152 11.04 15.28 9.60
N LEU A 153 11.89 16.15 9.04
CA LEU A 153 13.09 15.69 8.34
C LEU A 153 14.06 14.91 9.23
N ALA A 154 14.25 15.34 10.48
CA ALA A 154 15.11 14.62 11.43
C ALA A 154 14.51 13.26 11.80
N ALA A 155 13.20 13.19 12.02
CA ALA A 155 12.50 11.98 12.43
C ALA A 155 12.39 10.95 11.29
N VAL A 156 12.14 11.39 10.05
CA VAL A 156 11.79 10.47 8.96
C VAL A 156 12.99 10.03 8.11
N TRP A 157 14.05 10.85 8.03
CA TRP A 157 15.19 10.60 7.16
C TRP A 157 15.88 9.26 7.39
N PRO A 158 16.11 8.79 8.64
CA PRO A 158 16.71 7.47 8.91
C PRO A 158 15.92 6.29 8.33
N HIS A 159 14.65 6.49 8.05
CA HIS A 159 13.75 5.43 7.56
C HIS A 159 13.66 5.35 6.02
N LEU A 160 14.26 6.28 5.28
CA LEU A 160 14.29 6.24 3.81
C LEU A 160 15.09 5.05 3.26
N GLY A 161 16.07 4.54 4.02
CA GLY A 161 16.85 3.36 3.69
C GLY A 161 16.42 2.08 4.42
N SER A 162 15.28 2.07 5.13
CA SER A 162 14.79 0.92 5.89
C SER A 162 14.61 -0.31 4.99
N GLU A 163 14.84 -1.50 5.52
CA GLU A 163 14.52 -2.77 4.83
C GLU A 163 12.99 -2.99 4.71
N ASP A 164 12.21 -2.39 5.60
CA ASP A 164 10.74 -2.46 5.54
C ASP A 164 10.21 -1.48 4.49
N TYR A 165 9.56 -2.03 3.47
CA TYR A 165 8.97 -1.26 2.36
C TYR A 165 7.99 -0.17 2.84
N HIS A 166 7.12 -0.49 3.80
CA HIS A 166 6.10 0.45 4.26
C HIS A 166 6.69 1.59 5.09
N LEU A 167 7.81 1.35 5.81
CA LEU A 167 8.54 2.42 6.49
C LEU A 167 9.21 3.35 5.48
N ARG A 168 9.88 2.82 4.44
CA ARG A 168 10.47 3.65 3.37
C ARG A 168 9.40 4.49 2.67
N TYR A 169 8.27 3.85 2.35
CA TYR A 169 7.15 4.52 1.70
C TYR A 169 6.60 5.66 2.56
N ALA A 170 6.31 5.40 3.85
CA ALA A 170 5.79 6.41 4.77
C ALA A 170 6.79 7.57 4.97
N ALA A 171 8.09 7.25 5.11
CA ALA A 171 9.15 8.26 5.23
C ALA A 171 9.24 9.14 3.98
N ARG A 172 9.16 8.55 2.78
CA ARG A 172 9.17 9.29 1.52
C ARG A 172 7.97 10.22 1.41
N ILE A 173 6.76 9.75 1.70
CA ILE A 173 5.57 10.62 1.70
C ILE A 173 5.75 11.77 2.71
N ALA A 174 6.26 11.49 3.89
CA ALA A 174 6.48 12.53 4.90
C ALA A 174 7.42 13.65 4.41
N ILE A 175 8.55 13.33 3.73
CA ILE A 175 9.43 14.36 3.17
C ILE A 175 8.79 15.11 2.00
N GLU A 176 7.91 14.48 1.22
CA GLU A 176 7.19 15.15 0.13
C GLU A 176 6.28 16.29 0.65
N TRP A 177 5.80 16.22 1.89
CA TRP A 177 5.02 17.28 2.53
C TRP A 177 5.85 18.43 3.06
N GLN A 178 7.19 18.25 3.16
CA GLN A 178 8.07 19.31 3.64
C GLN A 178 8.50 20.26 2.52
N ASN A 179 8.92 21.47 2.88
CA ASN A 179 9.46 22.41 1.91
C ASN A 179 10.72 21.81 1.25
N THR A 180 10.67 21.58 -0.06
CA THR A 180 11.74 20.95 -0.84
C THR A 180 13.09 21.66 -0.73
N ALA A 181 13.09 23.00 -0.57
CA ALA A 181 14.33 23.78 -0.39
C ALA A 181 15.14 23.33 0.84
N THR A 182 14.47 22.77 1.86
CA THR A 182 15.13 22.35 3.10
C THR A 182 15.79 20.96 3.00
N TRP A 183 15.44 20.14 2.02
CA TRP A 183 15.93 18.77 1.94
C TRP A 183 16.45 18.32 0.56
N ALA A 184 16.18 19.06 -0.52
CA ALA A 184 16.62 18.67 -1.87
C ALA A 184 18.13 18.47 -1.94
N LYS A 185 18.93 19.40 -1.39
CA LYS A 185 20.40 19.29 -1.35
C LYS A 185 20.86 18.05 -0.57
N LYS A 186 20.20 17.74 0.54
CA LYS A 186 20.47 16.55 1.34
C LYS A 186 20.16 15.26 0.56
N ALA A 187 19.05 15.22 -0.19
CA ALA A 187 18.70 14.08 -1.04
C ALA A 187 19.73 13.80 -2.12
N ILE A 188 20.25 14.85 -2.77
CA ILE A 188 21.30 14.75 -3.79
C ILE A 188 22.64 14.29 -3.17
N GLY A 189 22.95 14.70 -1.94
CA GLY A 189 24.18 14.35 -1.21
C GLY A 189 24.08 13.08 -0.37
N GLU A 190 22.94 12.37 -0.38
CA GLU A 190 22.75 11.17 0.44
C GLU A 190 23.70 10.04 0.00
N SER A 191 24.44 9.50 0.95
CA SER A 191 25.45 8.45 0.70
C SER A 191 24.86 7.04 0.66
N ASN A 192 23.79 6.78 1.41
CA ASN A 192 23.09 5.50 1.34
C ASN A 192 22.26 5.43 0.07
N ASP A 193 22.58 4.49 -0.83
CA ASP A 193 21.96 4.41 -2.15
C ASP A 193 20.46 4.15 -2.09
N VAL A 194 19.97 3.32 -1.16
CA VAL A 194 18.52 3.06 -1.01
C VAL A 194 17.81 4.31 -0.52
N ALA A 195 18.35 4.99 0.50
CA ALA A 195 17.80 6.24 1.00
C ALA A 195 17.81 7.34 -0.07
N ALA A 196 18.92 7.44 -0.84
CA ALA A 196 19.02 8.37 -1.95
C ALA A 196 17.96 8.14 -3.01
N ILE A 197 17.74 6.88 -3.45
CA ILE A 197 16.72 6.52 -4.43
C ILE A 197 15.33 6.99 -3.95
N HIS A 198 14.98 6.69 -2.69
CA HIS A 198 13.66 7.07 -2.16
C HIS A 198 13.50 8.57 -1.95
N ALA A 199 14.55 9.27 -1.48
CA ALA A 199 14.53 10.72 -1.36
C ALA A 199 14.42 11.40 -2.73
N LEU A 200 15.19 10.92 -3.73
CA LEU A 200 15.15 11.45 -5.10
C LEU A 200 13.84 11.13 -5.81
N LEU A 201 13.22 9.98 -5.52
CA LEU A 201 11.85 9.70 -5.99
C LEU A 201 10.87 10.74 -5.43
N GLY A 202 10.96 11.06 -4.14
CA GLY A 202 10.19 12.14 -3.53
C GLY A 202 10.45 13.49 -4.22
N LEU A 203 11.71 13.83 -4.49
CA LEU A 203 12.08 15.06 -5.18
C LEU A 203 11.54 15.10 -6.62
N ALA A 204 11.63 13.98 -7.35
CA ALA A 204 11.10 13.86 -8.70
C ALA A 204 9.56 14.01 -8.76
N ARG A 205 8.87 13.65 -7.68
CA ARG A 205 7.40 13.80 -7.55
C ARG A 205 6.97 15.23 -7.20
N ARG A 206 7.89 16.04 -6.71
CA ARG A 206 7.68 17.47 -6.45
C ARG A 206 8.12 18.26 -7.70
N ASP A 207 7.31 19.20 -8.13
CA ASP A 207 7.62 20.02 -9.33
C ASP A 207 8.67 21.10 -9.00
N VAL A 208 9.92 20.66 -8.82
CA VAL A 208 11.07 21.54 -8.58
C VAL A 208 11.78 21.77 -9.91
N ALA A 209 11.60 22.96 -10.46
CA ALA A 209 12.23 23.35 -11.71
C ALA A 209 13.76 23.14 -11.67
N GLY A 210 14.34 22.58 -12.73
CA GLY A 210 15.79 22.36 -12.87
C GLY A 210 16.36 21.22 -12.04
N SER A 211 15.54 20.45 -11.31
CA SER A 211 16.04 19.34 -10.48
C SER A 211 16.46 18.09 -11.26
N LEU A 212 16.02 17.93 -12.51
CA LEU A 212 16.24 16.73 -13.32
C LEU A 212 17.71 16.31 -13.38
N SER A 213 18.60 17.24 -13.76
CA SER A 213 20.04 16.94 -13.93
C SER A 213 20.68 16.48 -12.62
N ALA A 214 20.33 17.10 -11.50
CA ALA A 214 20.84 16.72 -10.19
C ALA A 214 20.31 15.34 -9.75
N ILE A 215 19.03 15.05 -9.98
CA ILE A 215 18.42 13.74 -9.70
C ILE A 215 19.11 12.66 -10.53
N ILE A 216 19.16 12.81 -11.85
CA ILE A 216 19.77 11.82 -12.75
C ILE A 216 21.25 11.64 -12.44
N GLY A 217 21.98 12.74 -12.25
CA GLY A 217 23.41 12.70 -11.92
C GLY A 217 23.74 11.98 -10.61
N ARG A 218 22.85 12.02 -9.60
CA ARG A 218 23.02 11.24 -8.36
C ARG A 218 22.62 9.78 -8.56
N LEU A 219 21.50 9.51 -9.26
CA LEU A 219 21.06 8.15 -9.55
C LEU A 219 22.06 7.36 -10.38
N ALA A 220 22.73 7.99 -11.35
CA ALA A 220 23.73 7.36 -12.20
C ALA A 220 25.00 6.91 -11.43
N LYS A 221 25.20 7.41 -10.22
CA LYS A 221 26.31 7.00 -9.34
C LYS A 221 25.95 5.81 -8.44
N VAL A 222 24.70 5.36 -8.44
CA VAL A 222 24.26 4.20 -7.65
C VAL A 222 24.83 2.92 -8.26
N ASP A 223 25.44 2.06 -7.45
CA ASP A 223 25.89 0.75 -7.89
C ASP A 223 24.69 -0.20 -8.05
N TYR A 224 24.22 -0.34 -9.30
CA TYR A 224 23.05 -1.17 -9.63
C TYR A 224 23.20 -2.63 -9.16
N LYS A 225 24.44 -3.20 -9.22
CA LYS A 225 24.72 -4.60 -8.84
C LYS A 225 24.57 -4.84 -7.34
N LYS A 226 24.86 -3.82 -6.53
CA LYS A 226 24.73 -3.91 -5.06
C LYS A 226 23.30 -3.80 -4.56
N LEU A 227 22.39 -3.32 -5.41
CA LEU A 227 20.97 -3.25 -5.05
C LEU A 227 20.33 -4.63 -5.14
N ASN A 228 19.46 -4.93 -4.17
CA ASN A 228 18.54 -6.05 -4.31
C ASN A 228 17.48 -5.73 -5.39
N LYS A 229 16.69 -6.73 -5.79
CA LYS A 229 15.68 -6.59 -6.85
C LYS A 229 14.70 -5.43 -6.61
N GLU A 230 14.31 -5.20 -5.37
CA GLU A 230 13.41 -4.10 -5.01
C GLU A 230 14.08 -2.73 -5.20
N GLY A 231 15.34 -2.60 -4.77
CA GLY A 231 16.14 -1.40 -4.99
C GLY A 231 16.39 -1.11 -6.47
N GLN A 232 16.68 -2.14 -7.27
CA GLN A 232 16.83 -2.03 -8.73
C GLN A 232 15.54 -1.50 -9.39
N LEU A 233 14.38 -2.05 -9.03
CA LEU A 233 13.10 -1.59 -9.52
C LEU A 233 12.78 -0.15 -9.05
N ALA A 234 13.14 0.20 -7.82
CA ALA A 234 12.97 1.55 -7.30
C ALA A 234 13.84 2.56 -8.05
N LEU A 235 15.09 2.22 -8.38
CA LEU A 235 15.97 3.05 -9.20
C LEU A 235 15.38 3.30 -10.60
N LEU A 236 14.97 2.24 -11.29
CA LEU A 236 14.33 2.34 -12.61
C LEU A 236 13.04 3.17 -12.55
N ARG A 237 12.23 2.96 -11.51
CA ARG A 237 11.02 3.76 -11.29
C ARG A 237 11.33 5.23 -11.08
N THR A 238 12.39 5.54 -10.33
CA THR A 238 12.80 6.93 -10.06
C THR A 238 13.25 7.64 -11.32
N TYR A 239 14.02 6.98 -12.19
CA TYR A 239 14.34 7.49 -13.52
C TYR A 239 13.08 7.78 -14.33
N GLY A 240 12.16 6.81 -14.41
CA GLY A 240 10.91 6.96 -15.17
C GLY A 240 10.06 8.12 -14.66
N VAL A 241 9.93 8.28 -13.34
CA VAL A 241 9.17 9.41 -12.76
C VAL A 241 9.86 10.73 -13.02
N ALA A 242 11.19 10.82 -12.84
CA ALA A 242 11.96 12.03 -13.07
C ALA A 242 11.83 12.51 -14.53
N MET A 243 12.03 11.61 -15.49
CA MET A 243 11.91 11.94 -16.93
C MET A 243 10.47 12.28 -17.32
N SER A 244 9.49 11.56 -16.80
CA SER A 244 8.08 11.81 -17.13
C SER A 244 7.58 13.17 -16.63
N ARG A 245 8.11 13.67 -15.51
CA ARG A 245 7.64 14.92 -14.90
C ARG A 245 8.48 16.14 -15.25
N HIS A 246 9.77 15.94 -15.48
CA HIS A 246 10.71 17.05 -15.70
C HIS A 246 11.32 17.08 -17.11
N GLY A 247 10.89 16.16 -17.99
CA GLY A 247 11.39 16.07 -19.35
C GLY A 247 12.59 15.14 -19.52
N MET A 248 13.17 15.12 -20.72
CA MET A 248 14.27 14.22 -21.04
C MET A 248 15.61 14.84 -20.64
N PRO A 249 16.55 14.03 -20.11
CA PRO A 249 17.90 14.48 -19.81
C PRO A 249 18.69 14.79 -21.10
N ASP A 250 19.75 15.56 -20.96
CA ASP A 250 20.71 15.84 -22.03
C ASP A 250 21.49 14.60 -22.46
N ALA A 251 22.32 14.74 -23.50
CA ALA A 251 23.08 13.63 -24.09
C ALA A 251 24.08 13.03 -23.07
N ALA A 252 24.71 13.85 -22.23
CA ALA A 252 25.69 13.37 -21.25
C ALA A 252 25.01 12.52 -20.15
N LEU A 253 23.87 12.96 -19.66
CA LEU A 253 23.08 12.22 -18.67
C LEU A 253 22.44 10.96 -19.27
N LYS A 254 21.99 10.99 -20.53
CA LYS A 254 21.55 9.78 -21.25
C LYS A 254 22.66 8.74 -21.35
N LYS A 255 23.87 9.19 -21.68
CA LYS A 255 25.05 8.32 -21.71
C LYS A 255 25.32 7.72 -20.32
N ALA A 256 25.29 8.52 -19.26
CA ALA A 256 25.53 8.04 -17.90
C ALA A 256 24.52 6.98 -17.45
N ILE A 257 23.23 7.15 -17.79
CA ILE A 257 22.18 6.12 -17.57
C ILE A 257 22.51 4.85 -18.36
N GLY A 258 22.89 4.99 -19.66
CA GLY A 258 23.28 3.86 -20.51
C GLY A 258 24.49 3.11 -19.96
N ASP A 259 25.55 3.82 -19.58
CA ASP A 259 26.76 3.22 -19.00
C ASP A 259 26.45 2.43 -17.71
N GLN A 260 25.49 2.91 -16.87
CA GLN A 260 25.04 2.23 -15.67
C GLN A 260 24.18 0.99 -15.96
N LEU A 261 23.24 1.09 -16.89
CA LEU A 261 22.16 0.08 -17.04
C LEU A 261 22.44 -0.94 -18.14
N ASN A 262 23.01 -0.56 -19.30
CA ASN A 262 23.22 -1.47 -20.43
C ASN A 262 23.98 -2.77 -20.10
N PRO A 263 24.96 -2.80 -19.15
CA PRO A 263 25.61 -4.05 -18.77
C PRO A 263 24.68 -5.09 -18.11
N HIS A 264 23.43 -4.73 -17.84
CA HIS A 264 22.46 -5.56 -17.08
C HIS A 264 21.26 -5.99 -17.91
N PHE A 265 21.10 -5.43 -19.13
CA PHE A 265 20.02 -5.69 -20.05
C PHE A 265 20.57 -5.97 -21.46
#